data_0f8c4140027092c8e3207097bb83d9b5
#
_entry.id   0f8c4140027092c8e3207097bb83d9b5
#
_cell.length_a   1.000
_cell.length_b   1.000
_cell.length_c   1.000
_cell.angle_alpha   90.00
_cell.angle_beta   90.00
_cell.angle_gamma   90.00
#
_symmetry.space_group_name_H-M   'P 1'
#
loop_
_entity.id
_entity.type
_entity.pdbx_description
1 polymer ?
#
loop_
_entity_poly.entity_id
_entity_poly.type
_entity_poly.pdbx_seq_one_letter_code
_entity_poly.pdbx_strand_id
1 'polypeptide(L)'
;MGRWPFVTVHNLQRKISVNVGALEKFAANAVLHCLQLQKGKQTDLRKSGEVSVWLISDRRMALLHRKFLGQSGPTDVFTFQHGEIFISVETAQRHARAFGNSLLRELKLYIVHGLLHLHRFDDQTPGKAHKMKTAQSKILRACSRHR
;
A
#
# COMPACT_ATOMS: atom_id res chain seq x y z
N MET A 1 3.76 -4.57 25.49
CA MET A 1 2.40 -4.51 25.01
C MET A 1 2.34 -4.03 23.56
N GLY A 2 2.01 -4.92 22.69
CA GLY A 2 2.01 -4.60 21.29
C GLY A 2 0.78 -3.81 20.89
N ARG A 3 0.98 -2.62 20.39
CA ARG A 3 -0.08 -1.87 19.74
C ARG A 3 -0.01 -2.10 18.24
N TRP A 4 -1.18 -2.30 17.65
CA TRP A 4 -1.27 -2.38 16.19
C TRP A 4 -1.12 -0.98 15.62
N PRO A 5 -0.42 -0.80 14.51
CA PRO A 5 -0.41 0.48 13.83
C PRO A 5 -1.84 0.88 13.46
N PHE A 6 -2.13 2.13 13.66
CA PHE A 6 -3.39 2.72 13.30
C PHE A 6 -3.30 3.21 11.85
N VAL A 7 -4.25 2.84 11.01
CA VAL A 7 -4.18 3.21 9.59
C VAL A 7 -5.24 4.25 9.28
N THR A 8 -4.80 5.35 8.66
CA THR A 8 -5.71 6.37 8.14
C THR A 8 -5.52 6.48 6.64
N VAL A 9 -6.60 6.77 5.93
CA VAL A 9 -6.57 6.97 4.49
C VAL A 9 -7.04 8.39 4.18
N HIS A 10 -6.20 9.14 3.47
CA HIS A 10 -6.46 10.53 3.10
C HIS A 10 -6.58 10.63 1.60
N ASN A 11 -7.73 11.08 1.11
CA ASN A 11 -7.93 11.27 -0.32
C ASN A 11 -7.67 12.72 -0.69
N LEU A 12 -6.52 12.98 -1.29
CA LEU A 12 -6.08 14.32 -1.68
C LEU A 12 -6.36 14.63 -3.16
N GLN A 13 -6.98 13.72 -3.88
CA GLN A 13 -7.31 13.94 -5.28
C GLN A 13 -8.83 14.00 -5.44
N ARG A 14 -9.31 14.63 -6.51
CA ARG A 14 -10.75 14.83 -6.71
C ARG A 14 -11.26 14.29 -8.03
N LYS A 15 -10.37 13.83 -8.89
CA LYS A 15 -10.75 13.37 -10.23
C LYS A 15 -11.55 12.08 -10.21
N ILE A 16 -11.18 11.18 -9.31
CA ILE A 16 -11.72 9.82 -9.28
C ILE A 16 -12.34 9.57 -7.92
N SER A 17 -13.59 9.11 -7.94
CA SER A 17 -14.31 8.80 -6.71
C SER A 17 -13.72 7.55 -6.06
N VAL A 18 -13.49 7.61 -4.75
CA VAL A 18 -12.89 6.52 -3.98
C VAL A 18 -13.67 6.32 -2.69
N ASN A 19 -13.94 5.07 -2.35
CA ASN A 19 -14.57 4.74 -1.08
C ASN A 19 -13.50 4.64 0.00
N VAL A 20 -13.20 5.78 0.63
CA VAL A 20 -12.15 5.87 1.65
C VAL A 20 -12.45 4.98 2.85
N GLY A 21 -13.70 4.93 3.29
CA GLY A 21 -14.10 4.11 4.43
C GLY A 21 -13.82 2.63 4.21
N ALA A 22 -14.11 2.13 3.01
CA ALA A 22 -13.85 0.74 2.67
C ALA A 22 -12.34 0.44 2.70
N LEU A 23 -11.53 1.38 2.22
CA LEU A 23 -10.09 1.21 2.21
C LEU A 23 -9.51 1.23 3.63
N GLU A 24 -10.00 2.10 4.50
CA GLU A 24 -9.54 2.13 5.90
C GLU A 24 -9.86 0.84 6.61
N LYS A 25 -11.06 0.34 6.41
CA LYS A 25 -11.48 -0.92 7.02
C LYS A 25 -10.62 -2.08 6.54
N PHE A 26 -10.38 -2.13 5.24
CA PHE A 26 -9.52 -3.14 4.66
C PHE A 26 -8.09 -3.04 5.20
N ALA A 27 -7.55 -1.83 5.23
CA ALA A 27 -6.16 -1.61 5.65
C ALA A 27 -5.95 -1.99 7.12
N ALA A 28 -6.90 -1.68 7.99
CA ALA A 28 -6.83 -2.06 9.40
C ALA A 28 -6.72 -3.57 9.56
N ASN A 29 -7.46 -4.33 8.74
CA ASN A 29 -7.39 -5.78 8.76
C ASN A 29 -6.09 -6.29 8.13
N ALA A 30 -5.66 -5.68 7.04
CA ALA A 30 -4.45 -6.09 6.33
C ALA A 30 -3.20 -5.92 7.20
N VAL A 31 -3.13 -4.85 8.01
CA VAL A 31 -2.01 -4.65 8.93
C VAL A 31 -1.84 -5.85 9.85
N LEU A 32 -2.93 -6.37 10.40
CA LEU A 32 -2.86 -7.51 11.31
C LEU A 32 -2.27 -8.73 10.63
N HIS A 33 -2.66 -8.96 9.38
CA HIS A 33 -2.12 -10.09 8.62
C HIS A 33 -0.64 -9.90 8.28
N CYS A 34 -0.24 -8.66 7.95
CA CYS A 34 1.17 -8.37 7.69
C CYS A 34 2.02 -8.65 8.92
N LEU A 35 1.54 -8.21 10.09
CA LEU A 35 2.30 -8.36 11.33
C LEU A 35 2.46 -9.80 11.79
N GLN A 36 1.64 -10.70 11.28
CA GLN A 36 1.77 -12.12 11.55
C GLN A 36 2.93 -12.76 10.79
N LEU A 37 3.44 -12.08 9.76
CA LEU A 37 4.57 -12.60 8.99
C LEU A 37 5.87 -12.35 9.74
N GLN A 38 6.73 -13.34 9.73
CA GLN A 38 8.00 -13.30 10.50
C GLN A 38 9.05 -12.51 9.71
N LYS A 39 9.27 -11.27 10.10
CA LYS A 39 10.27 -10.40 9.46
C LYS A 39 11.10 -9.63 10.48
N GLY A 40 11.14 -10.13 11.71
CA GLY A 40 11.87 -9.47 12.78
C GLY A 40 10.99 -8.55 13.61
N LYS A 41 11.54 -8.08 14.71
CA LYS A 41 10.79 -7.30 15.69
C LYS A 41 10.87 -5.80 15.43
N GLN A 42 11.80 -5.36 14.59
CA GLN A 42 12.10 -3.95 14.41
C GLN A 42 11.80 -3.46 12.99
N THR A 43 10.77 -4.01 12.36
CA THR A 43 10.38 -3.51 11.05
C THR A 43 9.76 -2.12 11.19
N ASP A 44 9.83 -1.33 10.13
CA ASP A 44 9.21 0.00 10.12
C ASP A 44 7.73 -0.09 10.45
N LEU A 45 7.05 -1.12 9.95
CA LEU A 45 5.64 -1.32 10.24
C LEU A 45 5.40 -1.52 11.74
N ARG A 46 6.22 -2.35 12.40
CA ARG A 46 6.06 -2.61 13.83
C ARG A 46 6.35 -1.38 14.68
N LYS A 47 7.30 -0.56 14.24
CA LYS A 47 7.69 0.64 14.98
C LYS A 47 6.72 1.80 14.77
N SER A 48 5.94 1.77 13.69
CA SER A 48 5.01 2.85 13.38
C SER A 48 3.82 2.81 14.32
N GLY A 49 3.52 3.92 14.96
CA GLY A 49 2.28 4.05 15.72
C GLY A 49 1.09 4.29 14.82
N GLU A 50 1.35 4.89 13.67
CA GLU A 50 0.32 5.21 12.69
C GLU A 50 0.87 5.01 11.29
N VAL A 51 0.04 4.46 10.40
CA VAL A 51 0.33 4.37 8.98
C VAL A 51 -0.67 5.28 8.26
N SER A 52 -0.15 6.21 7.48
CA SER A 52 -0.97 7.13 6.70
C SER A 52 -0.90 6.74 5.23
N VAL A 53 -2.06 6.49 4.63
CA VAL A 53 -2.16 6.21 3.20
C VAL A 53 -2.67 7.48 2.54
N TRP A 54 -1.90 7.98 1.56
CA TRP A 54 -2.21 9.22 0.86
C TRP A 54 -2.58 8.88 -0.58
N LEU A 55 -3.83 9.15 -0.96
CA LEU A 55 -4.30 8.96 -2.32
C LEU A 55 -4.11 10.26 -3.08
N ILE A 56 -3.25 10.23 -4.08
CA ILE A 56 -2.83 11.44 -4.80
C ILE A 56 -2.97 11.25 -6.30
N SER A 57 -2.75 12.33 -7.03
CA SER A 57 -2.77 12.32 -8.50
C SER A 57 -1.42 11.89 -9.06
N ASP A 58 -1.40 11.52 -10.34
CA ASP A 58 -0.16 11.24 -11.05
C ASP A 58 0.80 12.42 -10.97
N ARG A 59 0.27 13.63 -11.10
CA ARG A 59 1.09 14.83 -11.05
C ARG A 59 1.83 14.97 -9.73
N ARG A 60 1.11 14.76 -8.62
CA ARG A 60 1.73 14.80 -7.30
C ARG A 60 2.72 13.67 -7.09
N MET A 61 2.38 12.48 -7.58
CA MET A 61 3.29 11.35 -7.48
C MET A 61 4.59 11.62 -8.25
N ALA A 62 4.49 12.20 -9.43
CA ALA A 62 5.68 12.55 -10.21
C ALA A 62 6.55 13.56 -9.50
N LEU A 63 5.93 14.55 -8.82
CA LEU A 63 6.66 15.54 -8.05
C LEU A 63 7.40 14.91 -6.87
N LEU A 64 6.74 13.99 -6.16
CA LEU A 64 7.37 13.28 -5.05
C LEU A 64 8.56 12.45 -5.52
N HIS A 65 8.39 11.75 -6.62
CA HIS A 65 9.43 10.90 -7.18
C HIS A 65 10.66 11.72 -7.54
N ARG A 66 10.45 12.86 -8.18
CA ARG A 66 11.53 13.74 -8.59
C ARG A 66 12.23 14.36 -7.38
N LYS A 67 11.45 14.81 -6.40
CA LYS A 67 11.96 15.50 -5.23
C LYS A 67 12.77 14.58 -4.32
N PHE A 68 12.33 13.35 -4.11
CA PHE A 68 12.91 12.48 -3.11
C PHE A 68 13.80 11.37 -3.69
N LEU A 69 13.60 10.99 -4.95
CA LEU A 69 14.37 9.93 -5.57
C LEU A 69 15.20 10.39 -6.77
N GLY A 70 15.03 11.64 -7.19
CA GLY A 70 15.72 12.15 -8.35
C GLY A 70 15.32 11.49 -9.66
N GLN A 71 14.23 10.76 -9.66
CA GLN A 71 13.74 10.06 -10.84
C GLN A 71 12.53 10.77 -11.41
N SER A 72 12.31 10.63 -12.70
CA SER A 72 11.14 11.19 -13.35
C SER A 72 10.15 10.08 -13.67
N GLY A 73 8.90 10.46 -13.79
CA GLY A 73 7.82 9.55 -14.14
C GLY A 73 7.02 9.10 -12.95
N PRO A 74 5.79 8.70 -13.20
CA PRO A 74 4.90 8.24 -12.13
C PRO A 74 5.27 6.83 -11.70
N THR A 75 5.09 6.57 -10.41
CA THR A 75 5.06 5.22 -9.87
C THR A 75 3.68 5.02 -9.24
N ASP A 76 3.29 3.77 -9.04
CA ASP A 76 1.99 3.48 -8.47
C ASP A 76 1.97 3.63 -6.96
N VAL A 77 3.05 3.20 -6.28
CA VAL A 77 3.15 3.24 -4.81
C VAL A 77 4.52 3.76 -4.39
N PHE A 78 4.54 4.60 -3.36
CA PHE A 78 5.76 5.15 -2.81
C PHE A 78 5.64 5.13 -1.29
N THR A 79 6.61 4.50 -0.60
CA THR A 79 6.58 4.40 0.86
C THR A 79 7.74 5.14 1.49
N PHE A 80 7.47 5.73 2.65
CA PHE A 80 8.49 6.30 3.52
C PHE A 80 8.56 5.50 4.81
N GLN A 81 9.76 5.41 5.37
CA GLN A 81 10.04 4.60 6.55
C GLN A 81 9.21 4.96 7.77
N HIS A 82 8.69 6.17 7.81
CA HIS A 82 7.90 6.63 8.97
C HIS A 82 6.44 6.18 8.93
N GLY A 83 6.09 5.28 8.03
CA GLY A 83 4.74 4.77 7.96
C GLY A 83 3.83 5.55 7.02
N GLU A 84 4.38 6.06 5.95
CA GLU A 84 3.60 6.78 4.94
C GLU A 84 3.61 6.02 3.63
N ILE A 85 2.43 5.84 3.06
CA ILE A 85 2.24 5.17 1.77
C ILE A 85 1.51 6.13 0.84
N PHE A 86 2.13 6.46 -0.29
CA PHE A 86 1.53 7.32 -1.30
C PHE A 86 1.11 6.47 -2.49
N ILE A 87 -0.11 6.64 -2.94
CA ILE A 87 -0.68 5.86 -4.05
C ILE A 87 -1.25 6.81 -5.09
N SER A 88 -0.87 6.61 -6.35
CA SER A 88 -1.48 7.35 -7.45
C SER A 88 -2.77 6.67 -7.87
N VAL A 89 -3.90 7.35 -7.66
CA VAL A 89 -5.22 6.80 -7.99
C VAL A 89 -5.40 6.68 -9.50
N GLU A 90 -4.87 7.65 -10.25
CA GLU A 90 -4.98 7.61 -11.71
C GLU A 90 -4.22 6.42 -12.29
N THR A 91 -3.02 6.14 -11.77
CA THR A 91 -2.25 4.97 -12.19
C THR A 91 -2.98 3.69 -11.80
N ALA A 92 -3.53 3.64 -10.59
CA ALA A 92 -4.31 2.48 -10.14
C ALA A 92 -5.49 2.21 -11.06
N GLN A 93 -6.18 3.25 -11.51
CA GLN A 93 -7.32 3.09 -12.40
C GLN A 93 -6.88 2.55 -13.77
N ARG A 94 -5.78 3.04 -14.31
CA ARG A 94 -5.26 2.53 -15.59
C ARG A 94 -4.90 1.05 -15.49
N HIS A 95 -4.22 0.66 -14.42
CA HIS A 95 -3.86 -0.74 -14.22
C HIS A 95 -5.09 -1.62 -14.01
N ALA A 96 -6.06 -1.13 -13.24
CA ALA A 96 -7.29 -1.87 -13.02
C ALA A 96 -7.99 -2.16 -14.34
N ARG A 97 -8.11 -1.17 -15.20
CA ARG A 97 -8.73 -1.35 -16.52
C ARG A 97 -7.94 -2.32 -17.39
N ALA A 98 -6.61 -2.20 -17.36
CA ALA A 98 -5.75 -3.06 -18.18
C ALA A 98 -5.84 -4.53 -17.78
N PHE A 99 -6.04 -4.82 -16.49
CA PHE A 99 -6.06 -6.18 -16.00
C PHE A 99 -7.47 -6.68 -15.63
N GLY A 100 -8.51 -5.91 -15.95
CA GLY A 100 -9.87 -6.35 -15.70
C GLY A 100 -10.27 -6.36 -14.23
N ASN A 101 -9.64 -5.53 -13.41
CA ASN A 101 -9.95 -5.42 -11.99
C ASN A 101 -10.76 -4.16 -11.72
N SER A 102 -11.42 -4.12 -10.55
CA SER A 102 -12.03 -2.88 -10.08
C SER A 102 -10.95 -1.96 -9.53
N LEU A 103 -11.24 -0.67 -9.52
CA LEU A 103 -10.33 0.30 -8.89
C LEU A 103 -10.12 -0.04 -7.41
N LEU A 104 -11.20 -0.40 -6.71
CA LEU A 104 -11.10 -0.73 -5.30
C LEU A 104 -10.13 -1.88 -5.05
N ARG A 105 -10.21 -2.93 -5.87
CA ARG A 105 -9.29 -4.05 -5.75
C ARG A 105 -7.84 -3.63 -5.99
N GLU A 106 -7.63 -2.79 -6.97
CA GLU A 106 -6.28 -2.31 -7.30
C GLU A 106 -5.70 -1.48 -6.16
N LEU A 107 -6.52 -0.59 -5.57
CA LEU A 107 -6.09 0.22 -4.44
C LEU A 107 -5.79 -0.65 -3.22
N LYS A 108 -6.58 -1.68 -2.99
CA LYS A 108 -6.30 -2.63 -1.90
C LYS A 108 -4.96 -3.32 -2.10
N LEU A 109 -4.68 -3.74 -3.34
CA LEU A 109 -3.41 -4.36 -3.68
C LEU A 109 -2.24 -3.43 -3.37
N TYR A 110 -2.37 -2.15 -3.74
CA TYR A 110 -1.30 -1.19 -3.51
C TYR A 110 -1.09 -0.92 -2.02
N ILE A 111 -2.17 -0.90 -1.24
CA ILE A 111 -2.05 -0.74 0.22
C ILE A 111 -1.28 -1.92 0.81
N VAL A 112 -1.62 -3.14 0.42
CA VAL A 112 -0.92 -4.33 0.92
C VAL A 112 0.55 -4.29 0.51
N HIS A 113 0.82 -3.90 -0.72
CA HIS A 113 2.19 -3.79 -1.22
C HIS A 113 3.00 -2.80 -0.38
N GLY A 114 2.43 -1.64 -0.08
CA GLY A 114 3.08 -0.64 0.76
C GLY A 114 3.31 -1.14 2.19
N LEU A 115 2.31 -1.80 2.76
CA LEU A 115 2.44 -2.37 4.11
C LEU A 115 3.55 -3.42 4.17
N LEU A 116 3.65 -4.25 3.13
CA LEU A 116 4.70 -5.26 3.06
C LEU A 116 6.09 -4.64 2.95
N HIS A 117 6.22 -3.55 2.18
CA HIS A 117 7.49 -2.81 2.14
C HIS A 117 7.87 -2.29 3.52
N LEU A 118 6.92 -1.74 4.27
CA LEU A 118 7.17 -1.27 5.63
C LEU A 118 7.52 -2.43 6.55
N HIS A 119 7.13 -3.65 6.20
CA HIS A 119 7.42 -4.85 6.97
C HIS A 119 8.62 -5.62 6.39
N ARG A 120 9.51 -4.92 5.69
CA ARG A 120 10.79 -5.42 5.18
C ARG A 120 10.69 -6.41 4.03
N PHE A 121 9.59 -6.45 3.32
CA PHE A 121 9.54 -7.16 2.06
C PHE A 121 10.07 -6.25 0.96
N ASP A 122 10.73 -6.82 -0.02
CA ASP A 122 11.14 -6.07 -1.21
C ASP A 122 11.08 -6.99 -2.42
N ASP A 123 11.29 -6.39 -3.61
CA ASP A 123 11.22 -7.12 -4.86
C ASP A 123 12.51 -6.97 -5.68
N GLN A 124 13.63 -6.78 -5.01
CA GLN A 124 14.90 -6.50 -5.68
C GLN A 124 15.52 -7.73 -6.32
N THR A 125 15.12 -8.93 -5.92
CA THR A 125 15.57 -10.17 -6.56
C THR A 125 14.36 -10.98 -6.98
N PRO A 126 14.48 -11.90 -7.96
CA PRO A 126 13.35 -12.73 -8.35
C PRO A 126 12.77 -13.53 -7.17
N GLY A 127 13.62 -14.06 -6.30
CA GLY A 127 13.14 -14.80 -5.13
C GLY A 127 12.36 -13.93 -4.15
N LYS A 128 12.87 -12.74 -3.87
CA LYS A 128 12.19 -11.80 -2.98
C LYS A 128 10.89 -11.28 -3.58
N ALA A 129 10.90 -11.00 -4.90
CA ALA A 129 9.70 -10.59 -5.60
C ALA A 129 8.62 -11.66 -5.52
N HIS A 130 8.99 -12.91 -5.68
CA HIS A 130 8.05 -14.03 -5.60
C HIS A 130 7.45 -14.14 -4.18
N LYS A 131 8.28 -14.02 -3.16
CA LYS A 131 7.80 -14.08 -1.77
C LYS A 131 6.83 -12.93 -1.47
N MET A 132 7.15 -11.75 -1.94
CA MET A 132 6.29 -10.59 -1.75
C MET A 132 4.95 -10.78 -2.45
N LYS A 133 4.98 -11.27 -3.68
CA LYS A 133 3.77 -11.52 -4.45
C LYS A 133 2.89 -12.57 -3.79
N THR A 134 3.51 -13.63 -3.26
CA THR A 134 2.79 -14.67 -2.53
C THR A 134 2.13 -14.11 -1.27
N ALA A 135 2.85 -13.28 -0.52
CA ALA A 135 2.32 -12.64 0.67
C ALA A 135 1.16 -11.70 0.33
N GLN A 136 1.30 -10.92 -0.73
CA GLN A 136 0.23 -10.03 -1.20
C GLN A 136 -1.05 -10.80 -1.50
N SER A 137 -0.93 -11.87 -2.28
CA SER A 137 -2.09 -12.67 -2.67
C SER A 137 -2.78 -13.30 -1.47
N LYS A 138 -1.98 -13.78 -0.51
CA LYS A 138 -2.51 -14.41 0.70
C LYS A 138 -3.29 -13.40 1.54
N ILE A 139 -2.74 -12.21 1.73
CA ILE A 139 -3.38 -11.16 2.54
C ILE A 139 -4.65 -10.66 1.85
N LEU A 140 -4.59 -10.41 0.55
CA LEU A 140 -5.76 -9.99 -0.20
C LEU A 140 -6.89 -10.99 -0.09
N ARG A 141 -6.58 -12.28 -0.20
CA ARG A 141 -7.58 -13.33 -0.08
C ARG A 141 -8.18 -13.38 1.32
N ALA A 142 -7.33 -13.32 2.33
CA ALA A 142 -7.79 -13.37 3.73
C ALA A 142 -8.71 -12.20 4.04
N CYS A 143 -8.35 -11.00 3.59
CA CYS A 143 -9.13 -9.79 3.88
C CYS A 143 -10.38 -9.65 3.01
N SER A 144 -10.45 -10.35 1.89
CA SER A 144 -11.60 -10.27 0.98
C SER A 144 -12.72 -11.24 1.36
N ARG A 145 -12.50 -12.12 2.33
CA ARG A 145 -13.51 -13.08 2.75
C ARG A 145 -14.56 -12.51 3.67
N HIS A 146 -14.35 -11.30 4.16
CA HIS A 146 -15.28 -10.68 5.07
C HIS A 146 -16.43 -10.02 4.33
N ARG A 147 -17.61 -10.19 4.87
CA ARG A 147 -18.81 -9.58 4.34
C ARG A 147 -19.24 -8.40 5.14
#